data_d0c058cf02eed674ede7b7ba4f6c8ca7
#
_entry.id   d0c058cf02eed674ede7b7ba4f6c8ca7
#
_cell.length_a   1.000
_cell.length_b   1.000
_cell.length_c   1.000
_cell.angle_alpha   90.00
_cell.angle_beta   90.00
_cell.angle_gamma   90.00
#
_symmetry.space_group_name_H-M   'P 1'
#
loop_
_entity.id
_entity.type
_entity.pdbx_description
1 polymer ?
#
loop_
_entity_poly.entity_id
_entity_poly.type
_entity_poly.pdbx_seq_one_letter_code
_entity_poly.pdbx_strand_id
1 'polypeptide(L)'
;YTTPILGDYDFDSKITYNDLWDLVENWEIKNFNYELGPVSGEVPHLISIPDSKYDIEDGMAFVQIWSWYQKEYGQIVEDTVMIGKPLNIVQHGNELSIFIEDSIASGQIQFSNNHIDSRLRFSTKSHDGAMYLNHQNLEKGYSILEFARPEIMVKDTIQVIADQELKIKIYYKFYGPDKEEIQRGHISLEHNTIPTTLNLYPAYPNPFNPITTLQFDIPYLENTEKLSLSIFDLMGREIDMLINGNKPPGSYTFKWNATKHSSGVYFARLRLG
;
A
#
# COMPACT_ATOMS: atom_id res chain seq x y z
N TYR A 1 -1.55 10.81 37.33
CA TYR A 1 -2.24 9.56 36.93
C TYR A 1 -3.03 9.89 35.68
N THR A 2 -2.61 9.42 34.51
CA THR A 2 -3.43 9.41 33.31
C THR A 2 -4.44 8.28 33.49
N THR A 3 -5.73 8.59 33.38
CA THR A 3 -6.77 7.55 33.29
C THR A 3 -6.52 6.75 32.04
N PRO A 4 -6.49 5.42 32.08
CA PRO A 4 -6.36 4.61 30.89
C PRO A 4 -7.49 4.94 29.91
N ILE A 5 -7.16 5.07 28.65
CA ILE A 5 -8.15 5.27 27.58
C ILE A 5 -8.80 3.90 27.32
N LEU A 6 -10.11 3.85 27.21
CA LEU A 6 -10.79 2.61 26.86
C LEU A 6 -10.34 2.13 25.47
N GLY A 7 -9.99 0.86 25.32
CA GLY A 7 -9.48 0.30 24.08
C GLY A 7 -7.97 0.44 23.87
N ASP A 8 -7.23 1.05 24.80
CA ASP A 8 -5.77 1.06 24.86
C ASP A 8 -5.32 -0.26 25.55
N TYR A 9 -5.18 -1.30 24.76
CA TYR A 9 -4.93 -2.65 25.25
C TYR A 9 -3.46 -2.92 25.58
N ASP A 10 -2.55 -2.22 24.94
CA ASP A 10 -1.11 -2.33 25.18
C ASP A 10 -0.57 -1.29 26.17
N PHE A 11 -1.44 -0.41 26.67
CA PHE A 11 -1.17 0.64 27.66
C PHE A 11 -0.07 1.63 27.24
N ASP A 12 0.07 1.88 25.94
CA ASP A 12 1.02 2.85 25.40
C ASP A 12 0.47 4.29 25.32
N SER A 13 -0.77 4.49 25.76
CA SER A 13 -1.55 5.75 25.72
C SER A 13 -1.89 6.23 24.32
N LYS A 14 -1.90 5.31 23.37
CA LYS A 14 -2.34 5.55 22.01
C LYS A 14 -3.49 4.59 21.66
N ILE A 15 -4.22 4.93 20.62
CA ILE A 15 -5.24 4.05 20.03
C ILE A 15 -4.88 3.85 18.56
N THR A 16 -4.34 2.68 18.26
CA THR A 16 -3.72 2.38 16.97
C THR A 16 -4.13 1.00 16.44
N TYR A 17 -3.53 0.61 15.30
CA TYR A 17 -3.68 -0.72 14.71
C TYR A 17 -3.24 -1.86 15.64
N ASN A 18 -2.39 -1.62 16.66
CA ASN A 18 -2.01 -2.63 17.66
C ASN A 18 -3.20 -2.97 18.57
N ASP A 19 -3.92 -1.93 19.01
CA ASP A 19 -5.13 -2.12 19.81
C ASP A 19 -6.26 -2.72 18.98
N LEU A 20 -6.35 -2.31 17.71
CA LEU A 20 -7.30 -2.90 16.79
C LEU A 20 -7.02 -4.39 16.57
N TRP A 21 -5.74 -4.79 16.51
CA TRP A 21 -5.35 -6.19 16.46
C TRP A 21 -5.77 -6.95 17.70
N ASP A 22 -5.51 -6.39 18.90
CA ASP A 22 -5.93 -7.00 20.15
C ASP A 22 -7.45 -7.20 20.22
N LEU A 23 -8.22 -6.21 19.81
CA LEU A 23 -9.69 -6.34 19.74
C LEU A 23 -10.11 -7.47 18.81
N VAL A 24 -9.59 -7.49 17.57
CA VAL A 24 -9.98 -8.45 16.54
C VAL A 24 -9.57 -9.87 16.91
N GLU A 25 -8.34 -10.07 17.41
CA GLU A 25 -7.85 -11.37 17.86
C GLU A 25 -8.69 -11.92 19.02
N ASN A 26 -8.96 -11.08 20.03
CA ASN A 26 -9.75 -11.49 21.19
C ASN A 26 -11.24 -11.67 20.87
N TRP A 27 -11.76 -10.95 19.89
CA TRP A 27 -13.11 -11.19 19.36
C TRP A 27 -13.23 -12.59 18.75
N GLU A 28 -12.26 -13.01 17.94
CA GLU A 28 -12.26 -14.32 17.29
C GLU A 28 -12.28 -15.47 18.32
N ILE A 29 -11.43 -15.38 19.35
CA ILE A 29 -11.33 -16.42 20.39
C ILE A 29 -12.35 -16.25 21.54
N LYS A 30 -13.24 -15.24 21.48
CA LYS A 30 -14.25 -14.95 22.49
C LYS A 30 -13.67 -14.68 23.89
N ASN A 31 -12.56 -13.94 23.95
CA ASN A 31 -11.96 -13.52 25.21
C ASN A 31 -12.62 -12.25 25.74
N PHE A 32 -13.69 -12.38 26.50
CA PHE A 32 -14.48 -11.27 27.03
C PHE A 32 -13.74 -10.31 27.97
N ASN A 33 -12.48 -10.55 28.33
CA ASN A 33 -11.68 -9.56 29.04
C ASN A 33 -11.31 -8.34 28.20
N TYR A 34 -11.47 -8.43 26.86
CA TYR A 34 -11.21 -7.37 25.89
C TYR A 34 -12.51 -6.76 25.34
N GLU A 35 -13.65 -7.15 25.86
CA GLU A 35 -14.95 -6.60 25.50
C GLU A 35 -15.05 -5.12 25.89
N LEU A 36 -15.59 -4.29 25.00
CA LEU A 36 -15.72 -2.85 25.17
C LEU A 36 -17.15 -2.38 25.35
N GLY A 37 -18.07 -2.99 24.65
CA GLY A 37 -19.45 -2.53 24.53
C GLY A 37 -20.45 -3.28 25.43
N PRO A 38 -21.64 -2.76 25.60
CA PRO A 38 -22.01 -1.37 25.34
C PRO A 38 -21.22 -0.36 26.18
N VAL A 39 -21.23 0.91 25.75
CA VAL A 39 -20.53 1.99 26.45
C VAL A 39 -21.49 3.08 26.91
N SER A 40 -21.11 3.81 27.96
CA SER A 40 -21.77 5.04 28.40
C SER A 40 -20.77 6.19 28.53
N GLY A 41 -21.24 7.42 28.47
CA GLY A 41 -20.40 8.62 28.53
C GLY A 41 -20.07 9.17 27.15
N GLU A 42 -19.08 10.07 27.10
CA GLU A 42 -18.61 10.71 25.87
C GLU A 42 -17.10 10.54 25.74
N VAL A 43 -16.61 10.45 24.50
CA VAL A 43 -15.16 10.38 24.23
C VAL A 43 -14.42 11.59 24.81
N PRO A 44 -13.26 11.43 25.42
CA PRO A 44 -12.48 10.20 25.57
C PRO A 44 -12.84 9.37 26.82
N HIS A 45 -13.84 9.76 27.58
CA HIS A 45 -14.18 9.18 28.88
C HIS A 45 -15.34 8.19 28.78
N LEU A 46 -15.29 7.31 27.78
CA LEU A 46 -16.24 6.21 27.69
C LEU A 46 -16.02 5.20 28.80
N ILE A 47 -17.12 4.68 29.32
CA ILE A 47 -17.16 3.64 30.35
C ILE A 47 -17.75 2.39 29.72
N SER A 48 -17.00 1.31 29.68
CA SER A 48 -17.47 0.00 29.24
C SER A 48 -18.51 -0.57 30.20
N ILE A 49 -19.54 -1.19 29.64
CA ILE A 49 -20.58 -1.94 30.36
C ILE A 49 -20.66 -3.33 29.72
N PRO A 50 -19.70 -4.23 30.02
CA PRO A 50 -19.60 -5.52 29.38
C PRO A 50 -20.86 -6.37 29.56
N ASP A 51 -21.33 -7.00 28.47
CA ASP A 51 -22.53 -7.83 28.48
C ASP A 51 -22.28 -9.30 28.14
N SER A 52 -21.01 -9.69 28.07
CA SER A 52 -20.52 -11.03 27.71
C SER A 52 -20.88 -11.45 26.29
N LYS A 53 -20.92 -10.49 25.36
CA LYS A 53 -21.06 -10.70 23.93
C LYS A 53 -20.03 -9.89 23.19
N TYR A 54 -19.49 -10.46 22.13
CA TYR A 54 -18.80 -9.71 21.11
C TYR A 54 -19.75 -9.43 19.97
N ASP A 55 -20.12 -8.16 19.77
CA ASP A 55 -21.01 -7.74 18.72
C ASP A 55 -20.67 -6.32 18.19
N ILE A 56 -21.59 -5.74 17.42
CA ILE A 56 -21.37 -4.43 16.80
C ILE A 56 -21.11 -3.32 17.82
N GLU A 57 -21.57 -3.45 19.06
CA GLU A 57 -21.42 -2.42 20.09
C GLU A 57 -19.96 -2.29 20.54
N ASP A 58 -19.22 -3.41 20.61
CA ASP A 58 -17.77 -3.40 20.87
C ASP A 58 -16.98 -2.69 19.78
N GLY A 59 -17.27 -3.07 18.51
CA GLY A 59 -16.66 -2.43 17.35
C GLY A 59 -16.96 -0.93 17.29
N MET A 60 -18.19 -0.54 17.59
CA MET A 60 -18.60 0.87 17.63
C MET A 60 -17.91 1.64 18.76
N ALA A 61 -17.74 1.02 19.93
CA ALA A 61 -17.02 1.61 21.05
C ALA A 61 -15.56 1.91 20.65
N PHE A 62 -14.89 0.93 20.07
CA PHE A 62 -13.53 1.11 19.57
C PHE A 62 -13.45 2.22 18.50
N VAL A 63 -14.32 2.21 17.50
CA VAL A 63 -14.35 3.21 16.43
C VAL A 63 -14.55 4.63 16.97
N GLN A 64 -15.40 4.82 17.98
CA GLN A 64 -15.61 6.13 18.59
C GLN A 64 -14.33 6.69 19.21
N ILE A 65 -13.63 5.86 20.02
CA ILE A 65 -12.39 6.25 20.69
C ILE A 65 -11.27 6.45 19.67
N TRP A 66 -11.11 5.53 18.73
CA TRP A 66 -10.14 5.63 17.67
C TRP A 66 -10.33 6.89 16.81
N SER A 67 -11.57 7.19 16.42
CA SER A 67 -11.89 8.39 15.63
C SER A 67 -11.57 9.67 16.41
N TRP A 68 -11.89 9.71 17.71
CA TRP A 68 -11.50 10.82 18.57
C TRP A 68 -9.98 10.94 18.65
N TYR A 69 -9.27 9.84 18.88
CA TYR A 69 -7.81 9.84 18.97
C TYR A 69 -7.16 10.35 17.67
N GLN A 70 -7.61 9.86 16.52
CA GLN A 70 -7.09 10.31 15.23
C GLN A 70 -7.38 11.79 14.94
N LYS A 71 -8.53 12.29 15.40
CA LYS A 71 -8.86 13.72 15.27
C LYS A 71 -7.94 14.61 16.10
N GLU A 72 -7.68 14.24 17.34
CA GLU A 72 -6.89 15.05 18.28
C GLU A 72 -5.39 14.90 18.08
N TYR A 73 -4.91 13.66 17.91
CA TYR A 73 -3.48 13.32 17.87
C TYR A 73 -2.99 12.78 16.53
N GLY A 74 -3.88 12.49 15.60
CA GLY A 74 -3.51 11.95 14.30
C GLY A 74 -2.57 12.87 13.54
N GLN A 75 -1.49 12.30 13.04
CA GLN A 75 -0.49 12.98 12.22
C GLN A 75 0.18 12.00 11.28
N ILE A 76 0.71 12.52 10.17
CA ILE A 76 1.59 11.73 9.32
C ILE A 76 2.94 11.59 10.02
N VAL A 77 3.40 10.35 10.12
CA VAL A 77 4.76 10.05 10.57
C VAL A 77 5.58 9.75 9.31
N GLU A 78 6.40 10.70 8.90
CA GLU A 78 7.32 10.55 7.78
C GLU A 78 8.49 9.64 8.18
N ASP A 79 8.29 8.33 8.09
CA ASP A 79 9.35 7.37 8.31
C ASP A 79 9.98 7.00 6.96
N THR A 80 11.27 7.27 6.83
CA THR A 80 12.03 7.06 5.60
C THR A 80 12.82 5.75 5.59
N VAL A 81 12.87 5.05 6.72
CA VAL A 81 13.59 3.79 6.85
C VAL A 81 12.75 2.66 6.24
N MET A 82 13.32 1.96 5.27
CA MET A 82 12.68 0.79 4.65
C MET A 82 12.97 -0.47 5.44
N ILE A 83 11.93 -1.24 5.74
CA ILE A 83 12.01 -2.59 6.33
C ILE A 83 11.22 -3.54 5.43
N GLY A 84 11.78 -4.70 5.16
CA GLY A 84 11.15 -5.73 4.34
C GLY A 84 11.03 -5.36 2.85
N LYS A 85 10.01 -5.89 2.19
CA LYS A 85 9.76 -5.65 0.77
C LYS A 85 9.04 -4.32 0.56
N PRO A 86 9.20 -3.66 -0.61
CA PRO A 86 8.35 -2.52 -0.96
C PRO A 86 6.88 -2.91 -1.00
N LEU A 87 6.00 -1.96 -0.68
CA LEU A 87 4.56 -2.14 -0.82
C LEU A 87 4.20 -2.43 -2.27
N ASN A 88 3.44 -3.50 -2.47
CA ASN A 88 2.95 -3.85 -3.80
C ASN A 88 1.69 -3.03 -4.11
N ILE A 89 1.79 -2.15 -5.09
CA ILE A 89 0.69 -1.27 -5.51
C ILE A 89 0.57 -1.23 -7.03
N VAL A 90 -0.66 -1.04 -7.50
CA VAL A 90 -0.97 -0.76 -8.91
C VAL A 90 -1.88 0.46 -8.96
N GLN A 91 -1.45 1.49 -9.68
CA GLN A 91 -2.25 2.69 -9.92
C GLN A 91 -2.85 2.67 -11.32
N HIS A 92 -4.12 3.00 -11.42
CA HIS A 92 -4.83 3.16 -12.68
C HIS A 92 -5.65 4.45 -12.66
N GLY A 93 -5.09 5.53 -13.21
CA GLY A 93 -5.71 6.85 -13.14
C GLY A 93 -5.88 7.34 -11.70
N ASN A 94 -7.13 7.51 -11.27
CA ASN A 94 -7.50 7.93 -9.92
C ASN A 94 -7.79 6.75 -8.97
N GLU A 95 -7.53 5.52 -9.40
CA GLU A 95 -7.67 4.31 -8.61
C GLU A 95 -6.31 3.72 -8.23
N LEU A 96 -6.19 3.23 -7.01
CA LEU A 96 -5.00 2.58 -6.50
C LEU A 96 -5.39 1.25 -5.86
N SER A 97 -4.76 0.17 -6.30
CA SER A 97 -4.86 -1.15 -5.67
C SER A 97 -3.63 -1.39 -4.81
N ILE A 98 -3.83 -1.65 -3.55
CA ILE A 98 -2.78 -2.00 -2.58
C ILE A 98 -2.94 -3.46 -2.22
N PHE A 99 -1.90 -4.26 -2.45
CA PHE A 99 -1.94 -5.69 -2.20
C PHE A 99 -1.30 -5.99 -0.84
N ILE A 100 -2.10 -6.57 0.05
CA ILE A 100 -1.67 -6.98 1.38
C ILE A 100 -1.32 -8.47 1.34
N GLU A 101 -0.08 -8.79 1.68
CA GLU A 101 0.41 -10.16 1.69
C GLU A 101 -0.21 -10.98 2.83
N ASP A 102 -0.15 -12.31 2.68
CA ASP A 102 -0.74 -13.28 3.61
C ASP A 102 -0.05 -13.34 5.00
N SER A 103 1.17 -12.80 5.11
CA SER A 103 1.90 -12.71 6.40
C SER A 103 1.54 -11.48 7.24
N ILE A 104 0.76 -10.55 6.69
CA ILE A 104 0.44 -9.28 7.33
C ILE A 104 -0.86 -9.42 8.13
N ALA A 105 -0.78 -9.27 9.45
CA ALA A 105 -1.91 -9.35 10.36
C ALA A 105 -2.54 -7.99 10.64
N SER A 106 -1.74 -6.95 10.82
CA SER A 106 -2.22 -5.61 11.09
C SER A 106 -1.32 -4.55 10.48
N GLY A 107 -1.79 -3.31 10.48
CA GLY A 107 -0.96 -2.21 10.04
C GLY A 107 -1.68 -0.90 9.79
N GLN A 108 -0.87 0.04 9.36
CA GLN A 108 -1.30 1.39 9.03
C GLN A 108 -0.77 1.82 7.66
N ILE A 109 -1.63 2.47 6.89
CA ILE A 109 -1.29 3.14 5.64
C ILE A 109 -1.70 4.60 5.77
N GLN A 110 -0.75 5.51 5.57
CA GLN A 110 -0.96 6.95 5.64
C GLN A 110 -0.81 7.54 4.25
N PHE A 111 -1.76 8.34 3.83
CA PHE A 111 -1.79 9.02 2.54
C PHE A 111 -1.61 10.51 2.78
N SER A 112 -0.49 11.07 2.36
CA SER A 112 -0.26 12.52 2.36
C SER A 112 -0.66 13.09 1.02
N ASN A 113 -1.67 13.95 1.00
CA ASN A 113 -2.15 14.59 -0.22
C ASN A 113 -1.80 16.08 -0.20
N ASN A 114 -1.07 16.53 -1.22
CA ASN A 114 -0.76 17.95 -1.39
C ASN A 114 -1.98 18.78 -1.88
N HIS A 115 -3.08 18.12 -2.26
CA HIS A 115 -4.33 18.75 -2.67
C HIS A 115 -5.40 18.52 -1.58
N ILE A 116 -5.66 19.56 -0.82
CA ILE A 116 -6.53 19.58 0.38
C ILE A 116 -7.97 19.11 0.11
N ASP A 117 -8.43 19.13 -1.14
CA ASP A 117 -9.84 18.86 -1.49
C ASP A 117 -10.13 17.43 -1.99
N SER A 118 -9.14 16.56 -2.06
CA SER A 118 -9.36 15.19 -2.60
C SER A 118 -9.76 14.21 -1.51
N ARG A 119 -11.01 13.76 -1.55
CA ARG A 119 -11.49 12.68 -0.71
C ARG A 119 -11.04 11.33 -1.25
N LEU A 120 -10.52 10.48 -0.35
CA LEU A 120 -10.20 9.10 -0.66
C LEU A 120 -11.36 8.20 -0.20
N ARG A 121 -11.82 7.33 -1.07
CA ARG A 121 -12.77 6.26 -0.77
C ARG A 121 -12.03 4.93 -0.73
N PHE A 122 -12.26 4.18 0.32
CA PHE A 122 -11.63 2.90 0.54
C PHE A 122 -12.65 1.78 0.36
N SER A 123 -12.28 0.73 -0.33
CA SER A 123 -13.03 -0.52 -0.35
C SER A 123 -12.08 -1.70 -0.30
N THR A 124 -12.52 -2.78 0.34
CA THR A 124 -11.74 -4.00 0.49
C THR A 124 -12.62 -5.17 0.07
N LYS A 125 -11.98 -6.24 -0.38
CA LYS A 125 -12.63 -7.55 -0.46
C LYS A 125 -12.43 -8.24 0.90
N SER A 126 -13.01 -7.64 1.96
CA SER A 126 -12.75 -8.11 3.31
C SER A 126 -13.17 -9.58 3.49
N HIS A 127 -12.34 -10.31 4.21
CA HIS A 127 -12.64 -11.64 4.73
C HIS A 127 -13.34 -11.52 6.08
N ASP A 128 -14.04 -12.56 6.49
CA ASP A 128 -14.72 -12.61 7.77
C ASP A 128 -13.76 -12.28 8.91
N GLY A 129 -14.18 -11.37 9.79
CA GLY A 129 -13.42 -10.94 10.96
C GLY A 129 -12.38 -9.83 10.73
N ALA A 130 -12.08 -9.45 9.49
CA ALA A 130 -11.16 -8.34 9.24
C ALA A 130 -11.83 -6.98 9.51
N MET A 131 -11.12 -6.09 10.18
CA MET A 131 -11.57 -4.73 10.48
C MET A 131 -10.68 -3.70 9.79
N TYR A 132 -11.30 -2.70 9.13
CA TYR A 132 -10.62 -1.60 8.45
C TYR A 132 -11.21 -0.28 8.92
N LEU A 133 -10.36 0.58 9.42
CA LEU A 133 -10.73 1.91 9.92
C LEU A 133 -10.05 2.98 9.08
N ASN A 134 -10.78 4.01 8.67
CA ASN A 134 -10.20 5.14 7.97
C ASN A 134 -10.58 6.47 8.62
N HIS A 135 -9.60 7.37 8.68
CA HIS A 135 -9.76 8.75 9.12
C HIS A 135 -9.17 9.69 8.08
N GLN A 136 -9.91 10.75 7.72
CA GLN A 136 -9.45 11.75 6.78
C GLN A 136 -9.47 13.12 7.43
N ASN A 137 -8.32 13.79 7.44
CA ASN A 137 -8.20 15.17 7.85
C ASN A 137 -7.91 16.03 6.61
N LEU A 138 -8.97 16.60 6.05
CA LEU A 138 -8.86 17.42 4.83
C LEU A 138 -8.12 18.74 5.07
N GLU A 139 -8.21 19.31 6.27
CA GLU A 139 -7.53 20.57 6.62
C GLU A 139 -6.00 20.37 6.68
N LYS A 140 -5.55 19.23 7.19
CA LYS A 140 -4.14 18.88 7.27
C LYS A 140 -3.63 18.11 6.04
N GLY A 141 -4.51 17.76 5.10
CA GLY A 141 -4.16 17.08 3.85
C GLY A 141 -3.66 15.65 4.02
N TYR A 142 -4.26 14.86 4.91
CA TYR A 142 -3.89 13.45 5.08
C TYR A 142 -5.09 12.54 5.29
N SER A 143 -4.87 11.26 5.00
CA SER A 143 -5.78 10.17 5.35
C SER A 143 -4.99 9.03 5.98
N ILE A 144 -5.58 8.38 6.98
CA ILE A 144 -5.01 7.22 7.67
C ILE A 144 -5.97 6.06 7.50
N LEU A 145 -5.46 4.92 7.07
CA LEU A 145 -6.15 3.64 7.05
C LEU A 145 -5.43 2.70 7.99
N GLU A 146 -6.13 2.18 8.99
CA GLU A 146 -5.64 1.14 9.88
C GLU A 146 -6.46 -0.12 9.70
N PHE A 147 -5.83 -1.27 9.86
CA PHE A 147 -6.51 -2.55 9.72
C PHE A 147 -5.93 -3.63 10.64
N ALA A 148 -6.79 -4.60 10.96
CA ALA A 148 -6.43 -5.86 11.59
C ALA A 148 -7.20 -7.01 10.94
N ARG A 149 -6.53 -8.15 10.74
CA ARG A 149 -7.06 -9.32 10.05
C ARG A 149 -6.70 -10.59 10.83
N PRO A 150 -7.65 -11.29 11.45
CA PRO A 150 -7.37 -12.52 12.19
C PRO A 150 -6.92 -13.65 11.27
N GLU A 151 -7.42 -13.70 10.04
CA GLU A 151 -7.01 -14.66 9.03
C GLU A 151 -5.86 -14.13 8.19
N ILE A 152 -4.64 -14.49 8.55
CA ILE A 152 -3.40 -14.07 7.85
C ILE A 152 -3.08 -14.90 6.60
N MET A 153 -3.78 -16.00 6.37
CA MET A 153 -3.49 -16.93 5.26
C MET A 153 -4.02 -16.48 3.89
N VAL A 154 -4.67 -15.33 3.83
CA VAL A 154 -5.32 -14.85 2.61
C VAL A 154 -4.76 -13.49 2.20
N LYS A 155 -4.33 -13.39 0.95
CA LYS A 155 -3.98 -12.09 0.34
C LYS A 155 -5.23 -11.23 0.21
N ASP A 156 -5.10 -9.96 0.52
CA ASP A 156 -6.19 -9.01 0.39
C ASP A 156 -5.80 -7.85 -0.53
N THR A 157 -6.79 -7.12 -1.00
CA THR A 157 -6.60 -5.95 -1.85
C THR A 157 -7.43 -4.79 -1.34
N ILE A 158 -6.74 -3.73 -0.95
CA ILE A 158 -7.37 -2.46 -0.59
C ILE A 158 -7.46 -1.62 -1.87
N GLN A 159 -8.68 -1.26 -2.25
CA GLN A 159 -8.93 -0.31 -3.33
C GLN A 159 -9.07 1.09 -2.76
N VAL A 160 -8.31 2.03 -3.30
CA VAL A 160 -8.38 3.44 -2.96
C VAL A 160 -8.79 4.21 -4.20
N ILE A 161 -9.90 4.95 -4.11
CA ILE A 161 -10.44 5.75 -5.21
C ILE A 161 -10.42 7.21 -4.78
N ALA A 162 -9.81 8.05 -5.59
CA ALA A 162 -9.81 9.50 -5.40
C ALA A 162 -10.76 10.19 -6.37
N ASP A 163 -11.21 11.39 -6.01
CA ASP A 163 -12.04 12.21 -6.90
C ASP A 163 -11.21 12.87 -8.02
N GLN A 164 -9.88 12.88 -7.88
CA GLN A 164 -8.92 13.44 -8.84
C GLN A 164 -7.71 12.50 -8.97
N GLU A 165 -6.81 12.80 -9.92
CA GLU A 165 -5.56 12.06 -10.09
C GLU A 165 -4.74 12.03 -8.79
N LEU A 166 -4.32 10.85 -8.41
CA LEU A 166 -3.58 10.62 -7.16
C LEU A 166 -2.12 11.09 -7.28
N LYS A 167 -1.83 12.23 -6.67
CA LYS A 167 -0.47 12.75 -6.45
C LYS A 167 -0.19 12.75 -4.95
N ILE A 168 0.13 11.59 -4.42
CA ILE A 168 0.23 11.36 -2.98
C ILE A 168 1.54 10.70 -2.60
N LYS A 169 1.97 10.94 -1.38
CA LYS A 169 2.94 10.11 -0.69
C LYS A 169 2.20 9.12 0.19
N ILE A 170 2.64 7.87 0.16
CA ILE A 170 2.08 6.79 0.94
C ILE A 170 3.16 6.33 1.91
N TYR A 171 2.88 6.35 3.19
CA TYR A 171 3.71 5.76 4.24
C TYR A 171 2.98 4.54 4.80
N TYR A 172 3.70 3.48 5.07
CA TYR A 172 3.10 2.23 5.56
C TYR A 172 3.96 1.56 6.61
N LYS A 173 3.28 0.89 7.55
CA LYS A 173 3.87 0.00 8.56
C LYS A 173 2.98 -1.21 8.70
N PHE A 174 3.55 -2.39 8.58
CA PHE A 174 2.82 -3.66 8.66
C PHE A 174 3.47 -4.60 9.64
N TYR A 175 2.63 -5.34 10.33
CA TYR A 175 2.99 -6.22 11.42
C TYR A 175 2.45 -7.62 11.17
N GLY A 176 3.23 -8.61 11.61
CA GLY A 176 2.83 -10.01 11.68
C GLY A 176 1.92 -10.30 12.89
N PRO A 177 1.47 -11.56 13.02
CA PRO A 177 0.58 -11.95 14.13
C PRO A 177 1.22 -11.81 15.50
N ASP A 178 2.54 -11.94 15.60
CA ASP A 178 3.29 -11.76 16.87
C ASP A 178 3.63 -10.29 17.15
N LYS A 179 2.98 -9.35 16.45
CA LYS A 179 3.22 -7.89 16.51
C LYS A 179 4.65 -7.47 16.14
N GLU A 180 5.43 -8.34 15.52
CA GLU A 180 6.72 -7.95 14.96
C GLU A 180 6.52 -7.12 13.69
N GLU A 181 7.30 -6.07 13.55
CA GLU A 181 7.28 -5.23 12.37
C GLU A 181 7.96 -5.94 11.20
N ILE A 182 7.20 -6.30 10.18
CA ILE A 182 7.69 -7.06 9.02
C ILE A 182 7.87 -6.21 7.76
N GLN A 183 7.20 -5.06 7.69
CA GLN A 183 7.29 -4.20 6.53
C GLN A 183 7.03 -2.75 6.89
N ARG A 184 7.92 -1.85 6.42
CA ARG A 184 7.79 -0.40 6.56
C ARG A 184 8.39 0.30 5.35
N GLY A 185 7.83 1.43 4.98
CA GLY A 185 8.41 2.28 3.96
C GLY A 185 7.51 3.40 3.49
N HIS A 186 7.90 3.99 2.38
CA HIS A 186 7.11 5.01 1.73
C HIS A 186 7.19 4.88 0.21
N ILE A 187 6.16 5.39 -0.46
CA ILE A 187 6.07 5.48 -1.92
C ILE A 187 5.58 6.88 -2.28
N SER A 188 6.19 7.49 -3.28
CA SER A 188 5.75 8.76 -3.84
C SER A 188 5.09 8.51 -5.19
N LEU A 189 3.82 8.86 -5.32
CA LEU A 189 3.04 8.76 -6.57
C LEU A 189 2.97 10.12 -7.27
N GLU A 190 4.09 10.83 -7.32
CA GLU A 190 4.08 12.20 -7.85
C GLU A 190 3.98 12.26 -9.38
N HIS A 191 4.29 11.16 -10.11
CA HIS A 191 4.28 11.13 -11.58
C HIS A 191 4.15 9.73 -12.20
N ASN A 192 3.67 8.73 -11.48
CA ASN A 192 3.47 7.40 -12.07
C ASN A 192 2.03 7.20 -12.54
N THR A 193 1.63 7.92 -13.58
CA THR A 193 0.55 7.39 -14.42
C THR A 193 1.03 6.06 -14.97
N ILE A 194 0.33 4.96 -14.67
CA ILE A 194 0.57 3.71 -15.38
C ILE A 194 0.40 4.04 -16.86
N PRO A 195 1.42 3.75 -17.68
CA PRO A 195 1.33 4.01 -19.10
C PRO A 195 0.08 3.35 -19.69
N THR A 196 -0.62 4.04 -20.54
CA THR A 196 -1.82 3.49 -21.21
C THR A 196 -1.48 2.66 -22.45
N THR A 197 -0.23 2.77 -22.92
CA THR A 197 0.26 2.07 -24.11
C THR A 197 1.64 1.50 -23.89
N LEU A 198 1.92 0.35 -24.52
CA LEU A 198 3.29 -0.16 -24.62
C LEU A 198 4.11 0.79 -25.49
N ASN A 199 5.17 1.34 -24.93
CA ASN A 199 6.04 2.27 -25.65
C ASN A 199 7.51 1.96 -25.40
N LEU A 200 8.34 2.13 -26.43
CA LEU A 200 9.80 2.08 -26.35
C LEU A 200 10.32 3.43 -26.83
N TYR A 201 10.96 4.15 -25.93
CA TYR A 201 11.51 5.47 -26.22
C TYR A 201 12.84 5.38 -26.98
N PRO A 202 13.24 6.43 -27.68
CA PRO A 202 14.55 6.50 -28.32
C PRO A 202 15.68 6.24 -27.31
N ALA A 203 16.63 5.40 -27.67
CA ALA A 203 17.80 5.13 -26.85
C ALA A 203 18.61 6.41 -26.60
N TYR A 204 19.09 6.62 -25.39
CA TYR A 204 19.93 7.77 -25.03
C TYR A 204 21.12 7.37 -24.14
N PRO A 205 22.34 7.83 -24.48
CA PRO A 205 22.73 8.58 -25.67
C PRO A 205 22.61 7.75 -26.95
N ASN A 206 22.38 8.42 -28.09
CA ASN A 206 22.45 7.84 -29.44
C ASN A 206 23.00 8.90 -30.40
N PRO A 207 24.23 8.75 -30.98
CA PRO A 207 25.14 7.60 -30.84
C PRO A 207 25.66 7.38 -29.40
N PHE A 208 26.07 6.14 -29.09
CA PHE A 208 26.55 5.74 -27.78
C PHE A 208 27.92 5.05 -27.83
N ASN A 209 28.65 5.07 -26.68
CA ASN A 209 29.96 4.41 -26.58
C ASN A 209 30.25 4.03 -25.08
N PRO A 210 30.34 2.78 -24.72
CA PRO A 210 29.67 1.62 -25.31
C PRO A 210 28.27 1.40 -24.70
N ILE A 211 27.77 2.32 -23.86
CA ILE A 211 26.54 2.15 -23.07
C ILE A 211 25.47 3.11 -23.59
N THR A 212 24.26 2.59 -23.74
CA THR A 212 23.06 3.39 -23.96
C THR A 212 21.94 2.94 -22.99
N THR A 213 20.95 3.80 -22.78
CA THR A 213 19.81 3.57 -21.95
C THR A 213 18.57 3.41 -22.82
N LEU A 214 17.84 2.33 -22.60
CA LEU A 214 16.54 2.05 -23.18
C LEU A 214 15.47 2.33 -22.11
N GLN A 215 14.56 3.23 -22.43
CA GLN A 215 13.41 3.54 -21.59
C GLN A 215 12.15 3.02 -22.27
N PHE A 216 11.25 2.38 -21.50
CA PHE A 216 10.01 1.83 -22.04
C PHE A 216 8.92 1.81 -21.00
N ASP A 217 7.69 1.83 -21.49
CA ASP A 217 6.46 1.82 -20.69
C ASP A 217 5.69 0.54 -20.94
N ILE A 218 5.14 -0.02 -19.86
CA ILE A 218 4.27 -1.19 -19.89
C ILE A 218 2.90 -0.77 -19.39
N PRO A 219 1.83 -0.89 -20.20
CA PRO A 219 0.46 -0.60 -19.77
C PRO A 219 -0.07 -1.68 -18.82
N TYR A 220 -1.19 -1.39 -18.18
CA TYR A 220 -1.96 -2.40 -17.49
C TYR A 220 -2.51 -3.42 -18.50
N LEU A 221 -2.33 -4.70 -18.20
CA LEU A 221 -2.80 -5.83 -19.02
C LEU A 221 -3.70 -6.72 -18.17
N GLU A 222 -4.87 -7.05 -18.67
CA GLU A 222 -5.80 -7.94 -17.96
C GLU A 222 -5.24 -9.37 -17.80
N ASN A 223 -4.35 -9.79 -18.71
CA ASN A 223 -3.67 -11.07 -18.67
C ASN A 223 -2.17 -10.89 -18.50
N THR A 224 -1.53 -11.85 -17.82
CA THR A 224 -0.07 -11.86 -17.62
C THR A 224 0.61 -12.25 -18.92
N GLU A 225 0.94 -11.27 -19.75
CA GLU A 225 1.69 -11.50 -20.98
C GLU A 225 3.21 -11.43 -20.74
N LYS A 226 3.97 -12.25 -21.47
CA LYS A 226 5.44 -12.20 -21.41
C LYS A 226 5.93 -10.96 -22.14
N LEU A 227 6.73 -10.16 -21.44
CA LEU A 227 7.47 -9.07 -22.04
C LEU A 227 8.82 -9.58 -22.55
N SER A 228 9.19 -9.21 -23.76
CA SER A 228 10.54 -9.38 -24.30
C SER A 228 11.12 -8.05 -24.77
N LEU A 229 12.37 -7.78 -24.38
CA LEU A 229 13.17 -6.69 -24.92
C LEU A 229 14.46 -7.27 -25.48
N SER A 230 14.62 -7.19 -26.78
CA SER A 230 15.77 -7.79 -27.50
C SER A 230 16.44 -6.77 -28.42
N ILE A 231 17.74 -6.99 -28.65
CA ILE A 231 18.57 -6.20 -29.56
C ILE A 231 18.88 -7.02 -30.81
N PHE A 232 18.77 -6.39 -31.97
CA PHE A 232 18.99 -6.97 -33.28
C PHE A 232 20.06 -6.21 -34.04
N ASP A 233 20.82 -6.93 -34.83
CA ASP A 233 21.75 -6.31 -35.82
C ASP A 233 21.01 -5.91 -37.11
N LEU A 234 21.72 -5.29 -38.06
CA LEU A 234 21.18 -4.89 -39.37
C LEU A 234 20.68 -6.06 -40.23
N MET A 235 21.12 -7.28 -39.94
CA MET A 235 20.67 -8.49 -40.64
C MET A 235 19.44 -9.13 -39.98
N GLY A 236 18.91 -8.51 -38.92
CA GLY A 236 17.74 -9.00 -38.18
C GLY A 236 18.06 -10.17 -37.26
N ARG A 237 19.31 -10.45 -36.96
CA ARG A 237 19.71 -11.48 -35.99
C ARG A 237 19.61 -10.90 -34.59
N GLU A 238 18.95 -11.63 -33.66
CA GLU A 238 18.95 -11.29 -32.25
C GLU A 238 20.37 -11.51 -31.71
N ILE A 239 20.95 -10.45 -31.16
CA ILE A 239 22.31 -10.47 -30.58
C ILE A 239 22.32 -10.38 -29.08
N ASP A 240 21.24 -9.86 -28.46
CA ASP A 240 21.06 -9.78 -27.01
C ASP A 240 19.58 -9.86 -26.68
N MET A 241 19.25 -10.62 -25.61
CA MET A 241 17.92 -10.65 -25.00
C MET A 241 18.02 -10.04 -23.61
N LEU A 242 17.53 -8.82 -23.46
CA LEU A 242 17.69 -8.01 -22.25
C LEU A 242 16.62 -8.33 -21.20
N ILE A 243 15.42 -8.63 -21.65
CA ILE A 243 14.27 -8.98 -20.79
C ILE A 243 13.50 -10.12 -21.47
N ASN A 244 13.15 -11.14 -20.68
CA ASN A 244 12.26 -12.22 -21.10
C ASN A 244 11.48 -12.72 -19.88
N GLY A 245 10.27 -12.21 -19.68
CA GLY A 245 9.45 -12.59 -18.54
C GLY A 245 8.37 -11.56 -18.21
N ASN A 246 7.65 -11.82 -17.15
CA ASN A 246 6.58 -10.94 -16.71
C ASN A 246 7.14 -9.73 -15.98
N LYS A 247 6.64 -8.56 -16.31
CA LYS A 247 6.92 -7.30 -15.62
C LYS A 247 5.60 -6.63 -15.26
N PRO A 248 5.47 -6.05 -14.05
CA PRO A 248 4.31 -5.24 -13.71
C PRO A 248 4.15 -4.04 -14.65
N PRO A 249 2.93 -3.46 -14.73
CA PRO A 249 2.74 -2.17 -15.39
C PRO A 249 3.64 -1.08 -14.80
N GLY A 250 4.10 -0.16 -15.61
CA GLY A 250 4.97 0.95 -15.16
C GLY A 250 6.00 1.38 -16.19
N SER A 251 6.81 2.38 -15.84
CA SER A 251 7.92 2.89 -16.65
C SER A 251 9.23 2.27 -16.18
N TYR A 252 10.03 1.80 -17.14
CA TYR A 252 11.27 1.07 -16.88
C TYR A 252 12.44 1.66 -17.64
N THR A 253 13.61 1.49 -17.06
CA THR A 253 14.88 1.89 -17.66
C THR A 253 15.84 0.72 -17.62
N PHE A 254 16.48 0.42 -18.78
CA PHE A 254 17.48 -0.62 -18.91
C PHE A 254 18.74 -0.06 -19.57
N LYS A 255 19.91 -0.31 -18.97
CA LYS A 255 21.20 0.08 -19.55
C LYS A 255 21.76 -1.08 -20.35
N TRP A 256 21.90 -0.90 -21.66
CA TRP A 256 22.55 -1.86 -22.54
C TRP A 256 24.02 -1.49 -22.75
N ASN A 257 24.89 -2.47 -22.52
CA ASN A 257 26.34 -2.34 -22.71
C ASN A 257 26.79 -3.18 -23.93
N ALA A 258 27.13 -2.50 -24.98
CA ALA A 258 27.55 -3.10 -26.27
C ALA A 258 29.06 -3.37 -26.36
N THR A 259 29.81 -3.41 -25.24
CA THR A 259 31.29 -3.65 -25.28
C THR A 259 31.69 -4.93 -26.03
N LYS A 260 30.81 -5.94 -26.05
CA LYS A 260 31.03 -7.24 -26.67
C LYS A 260 30.60 -7.25 -28.16
N HIS A 261 30.05 -6.17 -28.67
CA HIS A 261 29.51 -6.08 -30.00
C HIS A 261 30.35 -5.10 -30.87
N SER A 262 30.41 -5.31 -32.17
CA SER A 262 31.12 -4.42 -33.09
C SER A 262 30.43 -3.07 -33.21
N SER A 263 31.17 -2.04 -33.60
CA SER A 263 30.55 -0.74 -33.93
C SER A 263 29.56 -0.91 -35.07
N GLY A 264 28.36 -0.36 -34.95
CA GLY A 264 27.31 -0.51 -35.94
C GLY A 264 25.97 0.06 -35.50
N VAL A 265 24.96 -0.21 -36.34
CA VAL A 265 23.55 0.14 -36.03
C VAL A 265 22.85 -1.08 -35.45
N TYR A 266 22.08 -0.85 -34.42
CA TYR A 266 21.31 -1.87 -33.70
C TYR A 266 19.86 -1.42 -33.57
N PHE A 267 18.96 -2.39 -33.54
CA PHE A 267 17.54 -2.17 -33.32
C PHE A 267 17.11 -2.79 -31.98
N ALA A 268 16.49 -2.00 -31.12
CA ALA A 268 15.82 -2.51 -29.94
C ALA A 268 14.37 -2.82 -30.30
N ARG A 269 13.88 -3.99 -29.87
CA ARG A 269 12.47 -4.39 -30.04
C ARG A 269 11.88 -4.79 -28.72
N LEU A 270 10.80 -4.09 -28.34
CA LEU A 270 9.95 -4.41 -27.20
C LEU A 270 8.70 -5.12 -27.73
N ARG A 271 8.33 -6.22 -27.08
CA ARG A 271 7.17 -7.03 -27.49
C ARG A 271 6.45 -7.58 -26.25
N LEU A 272 5.12 -7.57 -26.30
CA LEU A 272 4.21 -8.30 -25.43
C LEU A 272 3.62 -9.49 -26.17
N GLY A 273 3.52 -10.65 -25.49
CA GLY A 273 2.95 -11.87 -26.06
C GLY A 273 3.95 -12.92 -26.45
#